data_0eec01ff3c022e39006e9f24def9a52e
#
_entry.id   0eec01ff3c022e39006e9f24def9a52e
#
_cell.length_a   1.000
_cell.length_b   1.000
_cell.length_c   1.000
_cell.angle_alpha   90.00
_cell.angle_beta   90.00
_cell.angle_gamma   90.00
#
_symmetry.space_group_name_H-M   'P 1'
#
loop_
_entity.id
_entity.type
_entity.pdbx_description
1 polymer ?
#
loop_
_entity_poly.entity_id
_entity_poly.type
_entity_poly.pdbx_seq_one_letter_code
_entity_poly.pdbx_strand_id
1 'polypeptide(L)'
;GFAVFDQVLLPVHPEDCSVRDAYAARLAAATPPAPSETAARDPRSGAVAGARSPASSADLMLRVANLIVDQYLELRRELSRQLDHWQAELLRPRTRFSNWGALLDARLNLHQLDEICEDQRSALQAWLDALEGWALPDSPAALRELDLLKVRSRDVLEHIERVVHHVRRLEHSIETAVQIHFS
;
A
#
# COMPACT_ATOMS: atom_id res chain seq x y z
N GLY A 1 -11.92 -3.85 0.39
CA GLY A 1 -12.21 -4.04 1.82
C GLY A 1 -11.84 -5.43 2.31
N PHE A 2 -11.79 -5.60 3.64
CA PHE A 2 -11.45 -6.88 4.28
C PHE A 2 -12.42 -7.14 5.43
N ALA A 3 -12.85 -8.40 5.58
CA ALA A 3 -13.45 -8.91 6.81
C ALA A 3 -12.51 -9.97 7.40
N VAL A 4 -12.05 -9.73 8.64
CA VAL A 4 -11.03 -10.53 9.31
C VAL A 4 -11.70 -11.38 10.39
N PHE A 5 -11.56 -12.69 10.33
CA PHE A 5 -12.00 -13.67 11.31
C PHE A 5 -10.79 -14.43 11.84
N ASP A 6 -10.95 -15.26 12.85
CA ASP A 6 -9.84 -16.00 13.48
C ASP A 6 -9.01 -16.82 12.47
N GLN A 7 -9.67 -17.52 11.55
CA GLN A 7 -9.04 -18.44 10.60
C GLN A 7 -9.28 -18.05 9.12
N VAL A 8 -10.08 -17.01 8.86
CA VAL A 8 -10.51 -16.66 7.51
C VAL A 8 -10.35 -15.16 7.28
N LEU A 9 -9.81 -14.82 6.12
CA LEU A 9 -9.80 -13.48 5.57
C LEU A 9 -10.70 -13.45 4.36
N LEU A 10 -11.71 -12.58 4.35
CA LEU A 10 -12.57 -12.33 3.19
C LEU A 10 -12.22 -10.97 2.58
N PRO A 11 -11.50 -10.93 1.45
CA PRO A 11 -11.26 -9.70 0.72
C PRO A 11 -12.46 -9.37 -0.17
N VAL A 12 -12.82 -8.08 -0.23
CA VAL A 12 -13.76 -7.54 -1.21
C VAL A 12 -12.98 -6.63 -2.14
N HIS A 13 -12.91 -6.98 -3.42
CA HIS A 13 -12.11 -6.31 -4.44
C HIS A 13 -12.82 -6.38 -5.81
N PRO A 14 -12.43 -5.52 -6.78
CA PRO A 14 -12.88 -5.66 -8.17
C PRO A 14 -12.49 -7.00 -8.78
N GLU A 15 -13.13 -7.39 -9.88
CA GLU A 15 -12.83 -8.62 -10.60
C GLU A 15 -11.36 -8.67 -11.03
N ASP A 16 -10.87 -7.58 -11.64
CA ASP A 16 -9.46 -7.41 -12.01
C ASP A 16 -8.66 -6.80 -10.85
N CYS A 17 -8.00 -7.65 -10.06
CA CYS A 17 -7.22 -7.23 -8.91
C CYS A 17 -5.78 -7.77 -8.98
N SER A 18 -4.87 -6.97 -9.54
CA SER A 18 -3.44 -7.31 -9.66
C SER A 18 -2.76 -7.59 -8.31
N VAL A 19 -3.21 -6.92 -7.24
CA VAL A 19 -2.69 -7.13 -5.88
C VAL A 19 -3.04 -8.54 -5.38
N ARG A 20 -4.30 -8.97 -5.57
CA ARG A 20 -4.74 -10.34 -5.24
C ARG A 20 -3.88 -11.36 -5.96
N ASP A 21 -3.71 -11.19 -7.27
CA ASP A 21 -3.01 -12.15 -8.12
C ASP A 21 -1.50 -12.22 -7.77
N ALA A 22 -0.87 -11.08 -7.56
CA ALA A 22 0.52 -11.00 -7.12
C ALA A 22 0.72 -11.64 -5.74
N TYR A 23 -0.22 -11.43 -4.81
CA TYR A 23 -0.13 -12.02 -3.48
C TYR A 23 -0.41 -13.52 -3.49
N ALA A 24 -1.40 -13.98 -4.25
CA ALA A 24 -1.69 -15.41 -4.44
C ALA A 24 -0.47 -16.16 -5.01
N ALA A 25 0.20 -15.58 -6.01
CA ALA A 25 1.43 -16.12 -6.56
C ALA A 25 2.56 -16.22 -5.52
N ARG A 26 2.71 -15.21 -4.65
CA ARG A 26 3.69 -15.24 -3.53
C ARG A 26 3.36 -16.32 -2.51
N LEU A 27 2.10 -16.52 -2.16
CA LEU A 27 1.68 -17.58 -1.23
C LEU A 27 1.92 -18.96 -1.83
N ALA A 28 1.59 -19.17 -3.10
CA ALA A 28 1.84 -20.43 -3.80
C ALA A 28 3.33 -20.77 -3.86
N ALA A 29 4.19 -19.76 -4.10
CA ALA A 29 5.64 -19.94 -4.12
C ALA A 29 6.25 -20.20 -2.71
N ALA A 30 5.59 -19.73 -1.65
CA ALA A 30 6.03 -19.93 -0.26
C ALA A 30 5.59 -21.28 0.33
N THR A 31 4.64 -21.95 -0.31
CA THR A 31 4.19 -23.29 0.12
C THR A 31 5.20 -24.33 -0.35
N PRO A 32 5.90 -25.06 0.56
CA PRO A 32 6.81 -26.11 0.13
C PRO A 32 6.03 -27.14 -0.67
N PRO A 33 6.58 -27.69 -1.76
CA PRO A 33 5.95 -28.79 -2.48
C PRO A 33 5.68 -29.93 -1.51
N ALA A 34 4.49 -30.55 -1.64
CA ALA A 34 4.15 -31.72 -0.85
C ALA A 34 5.31 -32.74 -0.91
N PRO A 35 5.69 -33.41 0.18
CA PRO A 35 6.81 -34.33 0.18
C PRO A 35 6.55 -35.49 -0.78
N SER A 36 7.08 -35.38 -2.00
CA SER A 36 7.21 -36.51 -2.88
C SER A 36 8.39 -37.34 -2.37
N GLU A 37 8.16 -38.62 -2.10
CA GLU A 37 9.10 -39.56 -1.45
C GLU A 37 10.40 -39.82 -2.22
N THR A 38 10.73 -39.04 -3.25
CA THR A 38 11.88 -39.30 -4.15
C THR A 38 12.81 -38.12 -4.41
N ALA A 39 12.71 -37.00 -3.70
CA ALA A 39 13.64 -35.89 -3.89
C ALA A 39 14.75 -35.92 -2.82
N ALA A 40 15.92 -36.46 -3.19
CA ALA A 40 17.16 -36.28 -2.45
C ALA A 40 17.39 -34.78 -2.22
N ARG A 41 17.51 -34.36 -0.95
CA ARG A 41 17.83 -33.00 -0.54
C ARG A 41 19.17 -32.60 -1.13
N ASP A 42 19.17 -31.75 -2.14
CA ASP A 42 20.37 -31.04 -2.55
C ASP A 42 20.59 -29.85 -1.58
N PRO A 43 21.64 -29.87 -0.74
CA PRO A 43 21.87 -28.82 0.26
C PRO A 43 22.31 -27.48 -0.36
N ARG A 44 22.43 -27.40 -1.69
CA ARG A 44 22.82 -26.18 -2.41
C ARG A 44 21.69 -25.42 -3.09
N SER A 45 20.46 -25.91 -3.04
CA SER A 45 19.31 -25.13 -3.42
C SER A 45 19.11 -24.05 -2.35
N GLY A 46 19.75 -22.91 -2.56
CA GLY A 46 19.54 -21.70 -1.76
C GLY A 46 18.07 -21.37 -1.82
N ALA A 47 17.34 -21.73 -0.78
CA ALA A 47 15.99 -21.27 -0.58
C ALA A 47 16.07 -19.74 -0.66
N VAL A 48 15.60 -19.19 -1.76
CA VAL A 48 15.19 -17.78 -1.83
C VAL A 48 14.43 -17.57 -0.53
N ALA A 49 14.83 -16.56 0.27
CA ALA A 49 14.25 -16.30 1.57
C ALA A 49 12.74 -16.11 1.37
N GLY A 50 12.04 -17.24 1.37
CA GLY A 50 10.63 -17.35 1.00
C GLY A 50 9.83 -16.54 2.00
N ALA A 51 8.94 -15.73 1.51
CA ALA A 51 8.00 -15.01 2.33
C ALA A 51 7.41 -16.01 3.34
N ARG A 52 7.71 -15.82 4.63
CA ARG A 52 7.12 -16.65 5.70
C ARG A 52 5.62 -16.66 5.52
N SER A 53 4.99 -17.84 5.58
CA SER A 53 3.55 -17.95 5.63
C SER A 53 2.96 -16.99 6.66
N PRO A 54 1.81 -16.34 6.38
CA PRO A 54 1.13 -15.51 7.37
C PRO A 54 0.85 -16.31 8.65
N ALA A 55 1.08 -15.68 9.80
CA ALA A 55 0.83 -16.32 11.09
C ALA A 55 -0.66 -16.42 11.40
N SER A 56 -1.46 -15.47 10.91
CA SER A 56 -2.91 -15.37 11.13
C SER A 56 -3.59 -14.67 9.95
N SER A 57 -4.92 -14.69 9.93
CA SER A 57 -5.74 -13.94 8.96
C SER A 57 -5.49 -12.43 9.05
N ALA A 58 -5.27 -11.91 10.26
CA ALA A 58 -4.91 -10.52 10.50
C ALA A 58 -3.52 -10.16 9.94
N ASP A 59 -2.52 -11.04 10.13
CA ASP A 59 -1.19 -10.86 9.51
C ASP A 59 -1.27 -10.90 7.98
N LEU A 60 -2.10 -11.77 7.44
CA LEU A 60 -2.37 -11.83 6.00
C LEU A 60 -2.96 -10.51 5.48
N MET A 61 -3.98 -9.99 6.15
CA MET A 61 -4.62 -8.71 5.82
C MET A 61 -3.59 -7.58 5.79
N LEU A 62 -2.76 -7.44 6.82
CA LEU A 62 -1.75 -6.39 6.91
C LEU A 62 -0.68 -6.51 5.82
N ARG A 63 -0.27 -7.73 5.44
CA ARG A 63 0.66 -7.93 4.33
C ARG A 63 0.08 -7.51 2.99
N VAL A 64 -1.20 -7.79 2.76
CA VAL A 64 -1.91 -7.34 1.55
C VAL A 64 -2.06 -5.81 1.56
N ALA A 65 -2.45 -5.23 2.70
CA ALA A 65 -2.55 -3.78 2.86
C ALA A 65 -1.21 -3.08 2.59
N ASN A 66 -0.10 -3.61 3.12
CA ASN A 66 1.23 -3.06 2.85
C ASN A 66 1.59 -3.12 1.35
N LEU A 67 1.25 -4.21 0.67
CA LEU A 67 1.47 -4.31 -0.78
C LEU A 67 0.66 -3.27 -1.57
N ILE A 68 -0.56 -2.97 -1.15
CA ILE A 68 -1.37 -1.90 -1.74
C ILE A 68 -0.70 -0.54 -1.54
N VAL A 69 -0.23 -0.25 -0.34
CA VAL A 69 0.44 1.02 -0.02
C VAL A 69 1.76 1.17 -0.79
N ASP A 70 2.50 0.09 -0.99
CA ASP A 70 3.71 0.09 -1.84
C ASP A 70 3.36 0.52 -3.29
N GLN A 71 2.23 0.08 -3.84
CA GLN A 71 1.76 0.53 -5.16
C GLN A 71 1.39 2.02 -5.18
N TYR A 72 0.82 2.56 -4.10
CA TYR A 72 0.57 4.00 -3.99
C TYR A 72 1.86 4.82 -3.96
N LEU A 73 2.90 4.31 -3.33
CA LEU A 73 4.22 4.95 -3.34
C LEU A 73 4.81 5.01 -4.76
N GLU A 74 4.64 3.97 -5.57
CA GLU A 74 5.07 3.99 -6.97
C GLU A 74 4.23 4.95 -7.82
N LEU A 75 2.90 4.91 -7.70
CA LEU A 75 2.00 5.85 -8.38
C LEU A 75 2.35 7.31 -8.03
N ARG A 76 2.58 7.59 -6.76
CA ARG A 76 3.00 8.91 -6.28
C ARG A 76 4.32 9.36 -6.95
N ARG A 77 5.31 8.47 -7.07
CA ARG A 77 6.60 8.78 -7.70
C ARG A 77 6.42 9.12 -9.18
N GLU A 78 5.55 8.40 -9.88
CA GLU A 78 5.25 8.68 -11.27
C GLU A 78 4.55 10.03 -11.43
N LEU A 79 3.51 10.29 -10.64
CA LEU A 79 2.80 11.57 -10.63
C LEU A 79 3.74 12.75 -10.28
N SER A 80 4.66 12.56 -9.32
CA SER A 80 5.66 13.58 -8.99
C SER A 80 6.52 13.95 -10.19
N ARG A 81 7.04 12.97 -10.93
CA ARG A 81 7.88 13.22 -12.11
C ARG A 81 7.13 13.97 -13.21
N GLN A 82 5.88 13.59 -13.45
CA GLN A 82 5.05 14.27 -14.45
C GLN A 82 4.74 15.72 -14.05
N LEU A 83 4.38 15.94 -12.79
CA LEU A 83 4.02 17.25 -12.28
C LEU A 83 5.24 18.19 -12.20
N ASP A 84 6.41 17.69 -11.82
CA ASP A 84 7.66 18.46 -11.82
C ASP A 84 8.01 18.93 -13.24
N HIS A 85 7.81 18.06 -14.24
CA HIS A 85 8.01 18.43 -15.65
C HIS A 85 7.05 19.55 -16.10
N TRP A 86 5.75 19.42 -15.83
CA TRP A 86 4.77 20.45 -16.22
C TRP A 86 4.92 21.74 -15.43
N GLN A 87 5.30 21.66 -14.15
CA GLN A 87 5.63 22.85 -13.37
C GLN A 87 6.78 23.62 -13.98
N ALA A 88 7.83 22.94 -14.42
CA ALA A 88 8.95 23.58 -15.11
C ALA A 88 8.53 24.23 -16.44
N GLU A 89 7.59 23.64 -17.18
CA GLU A 89 7.03 24.25 -18.39
C GLU A 89 6.15 25.47 -18.09
N LEU A 90 5.27 25.37 -17.10
CA LEU A 90 4.38 26.48 -16.68
C LEU A 90 5.15 27.73 -16.26
N LEU A 91 6.30 27.55 -15.61
CA LEU A 91 7.15 28.64 -15.11
C LEU A 91 8.11 29.21 -16.16
N ARG A 92 8.16 28.69 -17.39
CA ARG A 92 8.97 29.23 -18.47
C ARG A 92 8.38 30.53 -19.01
N PRO A 93 9.15 31.64 -19.01
CA PRO A 93 8.67 32.91 -19.54
C PRO A 93 8.33 32.79 -21.03
N ARG A 94 7.22 33.39 -21.45
CA ARG A 94 6.75 33.49 -22.84
C ARG A 94 6.45 32.15 -23.52
N THR A 95 6.29 31.05 -22.79
CA THR A 95 5.91 29.74 -23.35
C THR A 95 4.41 29.56 -23.19
N ARG A 96 3.72 29.11 -24.26
CA ARG A 96 2.34 28.67 -24.15
C ARG A 96 2.33 27.24 -23.65
N PHE A 97 1.81 27.02 -22.46
CA PHE A 97 1.56 25.68 -21.94
C PHE A 97 0.39 25.05 -22.72
N SER A 98 0.59 23.86 -23.28
CA SER A 98 -0.41 23.17 -24.13
C SER A 98 -1.04 21.94 -23.46
N ASN A 99 -0.43 21.42 -22.40
CA ASN A 99 -0.81 20.13 -21.81
C ASN A 99 -1.86 20.25 -20.68
N TRP A 100 -2.79 21.21 -20.78
CA TRP A 100 -3.81 21.47 -19.77
C TRP A 100 -4.67 20.25 -19.44
N GLY A 101 -5.05 19.44 -20.47
CA GLY A 101 -5.82 18.22 -20.26
C GLY A 101 -5.08 17.22 -19.38
N ALA A 102 -3.82 16.93 -19.73
CA ALA A 102 -2.99 16.00 -18.96
C ALA A 102 -2.70 16.50 -17.52
N LEU A 103 -2.54 17.81 -17.34
CA LEU A 103 -2.38 18.41 -16.01
C LEU A 103 -3.64 18.25 -15.16
N LEU A 104 -4.81 18.47 -15.74
CA LEU A 104 -6.10 18.27 -15.07
C LEU A 104 -6.31 16.80 -14.69
N ASP A 105 -6.04 15.88 -15.60
CA ASP A 105 -6.14 14.44 -15.34
C ASP A 105 -5.22 14.01 -14.19
N ALA A 106 -3.99 14.51 -14.16
CA ALA A 106 -3.06 14.22 -13.07
C ALA A 106 -3.54 14.82 -11.73
N ARG A 107 -4.15 16.01 -11.72
CA ARG A 107 -4.75 16.59 -10.50
C ARG A 107 -5.93 15.75 -10.01
N LEU A 108 -6.79 15.29 -10.92
CA LEU A 108 -7.90 14.39 -10.56
C LEU A 108 -7.38 13.08 -9.97
N ASN A 109 -6.33 12.50 -10.55
CA ASN A 109 -5.70 11.30 -10.02
C ASN A 109 -5.08 11.51 -8.63
N LEU A 110 -4.45 12.69 -8.38
CA LEU A 110 -3.94 13.04 -7.05
C LEU A 110 -5.06 13.15 -6.03
N HIS A 111 -6.14 13.85 -6.38
CA HIS A 111 -7.29 14.01 -5.51
C HIS A 111 -7.92 12.65 -5.17
N GLN A 112 -8.13 11.80 -6.17
CA GLN A 112 -8.64 10.45 -5.95
C GLN A 112 -7.70 9.61 -5.06
N LEU A 113 -6.37 9.75 -5.22
CA LEU A 113 -5.41 9.08 -4.37
C LEU A 113 -5.47 9.59 -2.92
N ASP A 114 -5.66 10.91 -2.70
CA ASP A 114 -5.85 11.48 -1.36
C ASP A 114 -7.09 10.91 -0.68
N GLU A 115 -8.24 10.88 -1.38
CA GLU A 115 -9.50 10.32 -0.87
C GLU A 115 -9.36 8.84 -0.48
N ILE A 116 -8.79 8.02 -1.38
CA ILE A 116 -8.58 6.60 -1.11
C ILE A 116 -7.66 6.39 0.10
N CYS A 117 -6.59 7.16 0.20
CA CYS A 117 -5.65 7.06 1.33
C CYS A 117 -6.30 7.51 2.65
N GLU A 118 -7.14 8.55 2.65
CA GLU A 118 -7.86 8.99 3.85
C GLU A 118 -8.87 7.95 4.33
N ASP A 119 -9.62 7.33 3.41
CA ASP A 119 -10.52 6.23 3.73
C ASP A 119 -9.78 5.04 4.35
N GLN A 120 -8.64 4.68 3.77
CA GLN A 120 -7.82 3.57 4.28
C GLN A 120 -7.18 3.92 5.62
N ARG A 121 -6.72 5.17 5.81
CA ARG A 121 -6.21 5.66 7.08
C ARG A 121 -7.25 5.51 8.18
N SER A 122 -8.48 5.94 7.90
CA SER A 122 -9.60 5.85 8.84
C SER A 122 -9.94 4.38 9.18
N ALA A 123 -9.98 3.51 8.18
CA ALA A 123 -10.23 2.08 8.38
C ALA A 123 -9.12 1.41 9.19
N LEU A 124 -7.86 1.75 8.93
CA LEU A 124 -6.73 1.18 9.66
C LEU A 124 -6.62 1.71 11.10
N GLN A 125 -7.02 2.96 11.33
CA GLN A 125 -7.13 3.50 12.69
C GLN A 125 -8.22 2.76 13.48
N ALA A 126 -9.40 2.55 12.89
CA ALA A 126 -10.47 1.77 13.53
C ALA A 126 -10.03 0.32 13.82
N TRP A 127 -9.22 -0.26 12.93
CA TRP A 127 -8.60 -1.57 13.17
C TRP A 127 -7.65 -1.55 14.37
N LEU A 128 -6.77 -0.54 14.49
CA LEU A 128 -5.87 -0.39 15.63
C LEU A 128 -6.63 -0.23 16.95
N ASP A 129 -7.68 0.60 16.95
CA ASP A 129 -8.52 0.82 18.11
C ASP A 129 -9.20 -0.51 18.55
N ALA A 130 -9.65 -1.31 17.57
CA ALA A 130 -10.19 -2.63 17.84
C ALA A 130 -9.15 -3.59 18.43
N LEU A 131 -7.91 -3.58 17.91
CA LEU A 131 -6.80 -4.39 18.46
C LEU A 131 -6.43 -4.00 19.89
N GLU A 132 -6.56 -2.73 20.26
CA GLU A 132 -6.31 -2.26 21.62
C GLU A 132 -7.38 -2.75 22.61
N GLY A 133 -8.62 -2.92 22.12
CA GLY A 133 -9.75 -3.46 22.89
C GLY A 133 -9.79 -4.99 23.01
N TRP A 134 -8.91 -5.72 22.33
CA TRP A 134 -8.89 -7.17 22.42
C TRP A 134 -8.46 -7.64 23.82
N ALA A 135 -9.12 -8.70 24.30
CA ALA A 135 -8.72 -9.34 25.53
C ALA A 135 -7.26 -9.82 25.44
N LEU A 136 -6.49 -9.58 26.49
CA LEU A 136 -5.10 -10.02 26.54
C LEU A 136 -5.05 -11.56 26.50
N PRO A 137 -4.29 -12.13 25.56
CA PRO A 137 -4.15 -13.58 25.49
C PRO A 137 -3.39 -14.15 26.68
N ASP A 138 -3.75 -15.36 27.09
CA ASP A 138 -3.12 -16.04 28.24
C ASP A 138 -1.70 -16.57 27.93
N SER A 139 -1.34 -16.72 26.66
CA SER A 139 -0.04 -17.27 26.29
C SER A 139 0.97 -16.19 25.91
N PRO A 140 2.25 -16.32 26.32
CA PRO A 140 3.31 -15.38 25.90
C PRO A 140 3.56 -15.34 24.39
N ALA A 141 3.20 -16.39 23.67
CA ALA A 141 3.31 -16.44 22.22
C ALA A 141 2.22 -15.59 21.55
N ALA A 142 0.97 -15.71 22.01
CA ALA A 142 -0.14 -14.93 21.50
C ALA A 142 -0.04 -13.43 21.86
N LEU A 143 0.52 -13.11 23.03
CA LEU A 143 0.84 -11.71 23.38
C LEU A 143 1.83 -11.10 22.40
N ARG A 144 2.91 -11.83 22.07
CA ARG A 144 3.89 -11.35 21.07
C ARG A 144 3.29 -11.20 19.69
N GLU A 145 2.39 -12.08 19.30
CA GLU A 145 1.68 -11.96 18.03
C GLU A 145 0.80 -10.70 17.99
N LEU A 146 0.04 -10.44 19.05
CA LEU A 146 -0.77 -9.23 19.18
C LEU A 146 0.09 -7.95 19.11
N ASP A 147 1.22 -7.93 19.80
CA ASP A 147 2.16 -6.80 19.75
C ASP A 147 2.72 -6.60 18.34
N LEU A 148 3.07 -7.68 17.64
CA LEU A 148 3.54 -7.61 16.25
C LEU A 148 2.45 -7.08 15.32
N LEU A 149 1.19 -7.48 15.49
CA LEU A 149 0.06 -6.95 14.71
C LEU A 149 -0.09 -5.45 14.92
N LYS A 150 -0.02 -4.98 16.19
CA LYS A 150 -0.09 -3.53 16.51
C LYS A 150 1.06 -2.75 15.86
N VAL A 151 2.29 -3.25 15.94
CA VAL A 151 3.46 -2.61 15.33
C VAL A 151 3.28 -2.53 13.82
N ARG A 152 2.96 -3.65 13.15
CA ARG A 152 2.75 -3.67 11.69
C ARG A 152 1.61 -2.77 11.24
N SER A 153 0.53 -2.71 12.01
CA SER A 153 -0.60 -1.82 11.70
C SER A 153 -0.18 -0.35 11.74
N ARG A 154 0.63 0.04 12.73
CA ARG A 154 1.19 1.40 12.82
C ARG A 154 2.14 1.70 11.67
N ASP A 155 2.97 0.75 11.27
CA ASP A 155 3.88 0.91 10.13
C ASP A 155 3.10 1.17 8.82
N VAL A 156 2.03 0.39 8.57
CA VAL A 156 1.17 0.60 7.39
C VAL A 156 0.47 1.96 7.46
N LEU A 157 -0.04 2.34 8.63
CA LEU A 157 -0.68 3.64 8.85
C LEU A 157 0.29 4.80 8.55
N GLU A 158 1.51 4.74 9.08
CA GLU A 158 2.56 5.74 8.82
C GLU A 158 2.91 5.86 7.33
N HIS A 159 2.92 4.73 6.61
CA HIS A 159 3.15 4.74 5.17
C HIS A 159 2.02 5.44 4.41
N ILE A 160 0.75 5.19 4.78
CA ILE A 160 -0.41 5.88 4.20
C ILE A 160 -0.32 7.39 4.47
N GLU A 161 -0.04 7.80 5.70
CA GLU A 161 0.12 9.21 6.08
C GLU A 161 1.21 9.93 5.28
N ARG A 162 2.32 9.25 5.01
CA ARG A 162 3.37 9.78 4.12
C ARG A 162 2.86 10.01 2.70
N VAL A 163 2.03 9.11 2.17
CA VAL A 163 1.43 9.28 0.83
C VAL A 163 0.52 10.50 0.84
N VAL A 164 -0.42 10.59 1.78
CA VAL A 164 -1.35 11.72 1.95
C VAL A 164 -0.60 13.05 2.02
N HIS A 165 0.38 13.15 2.92
CA HIS A 165 1.16 14.39 3.07
C HIS A 165 1.85 14.81 1.77
N HIS A 166 2.38 13.84 1.03
CA HIS A 166 3.09 14.13 -0.21
C HIS A 166 2.15 14.51 -1.35
N VAL A 167 1.01 13.85 -1.47
CA VAL A 167 -0.02 14.16 -2.47
C VAL A 167 -0.50 15.61 -2.29
N ARG A 168 -0.86 16.01 -1.07
CA ARG A 168 -1.29 17.38 -0.76
C ARG A 168 -0.21 18.43 -1.07
N ARG A 169 1.05 18.09 -0.84
CA ARG A 169 2.16 18.97 -1.20
C ARG A 169 2.29 19.12 -2.71
N LEU A 170 2.09 18.06 -3.49
CA LEU A 170 2.10 18.12 -4.95
C LEU A 170 0.94 18.98 -5.48
N GLU A 171 -0.27 18.79 -4.97
CA GLU A 171 -1.44 19.59 -5.35
C GLU A 171 -1.19 21.08 -5.13
N HIS A 172 -0.70 21.44 -3.95
CA HIS A 172 -0.38 22.83 -3.63
C HIS A 172 0.73 23.42 -4.53
N SER A 173 1.76 22.63 -4.83
CA SER A 173 2.86 23.04 -5.72
C SER A 173 2.36 23.35 -7.12
N ILE A 174 1.50 22.50 -7.68
CA ILE A 174 0.91 22.70 -9.00
C ILE A 174 -0.05 23.89 -9.01
N GLU A 175 -0.87 24.04 -8.00
CA GLU A 175 -1.78 25.18 -7.89
C GLU A 175 -1.00 26.51 -7.90
N THR A 176 0.08 26.58 -7.13
CA THR A 176 0.96 27.73 -7.11
C THR A 176 1.58 28.01 -8.48
N ALA A 177 2.06 26.98 -9.19
CA ALA A 177 2.64 27.14 -10.52
C ALA A 177 1.61 27.64 -11.55
N VAL A 178 0.37 27.14 -11.47
CA VAL A 178 -0.74 27.60 -12.34
C VAL A 178 -1.08 29.06 -12.04
N GLN A 179 -1.16 29.48 -10.78
CA GLN A 179 -1.40 30.87 -10.41
C GLN A 179 -0.31 31.81 -10.94
N ILE A 180 0.96 31.43 -10.82
CA ILE A 180 2.08 32.20 -11.36
C ILE A 180 2.02 32.30 -12.89
N HIS A 181 1.61 31.25 -13.58
CA HIS A 181 1.49 31.25 -15.06
C HIS A 181 0.46 32.26 -15.57
N PHE A 182 -0.60 32.51 -14.79
CA PHE A 182 -1.65 33.46 -15.16
C PHE A 182 -1.48 34.87 -14.56
N SER A 183 -0.44 35.13 -13.79
CA SER A 183 -0.13 36.43 -13.21
C SER A 183 0.69 37.30 -14.15
#